data_08eba6f1dc32bc4b4bce50b3b78d4e6a
#
_entry.id   08eba6f1dc32bc4b4bce50b3b78d4e6a
#
_cell.length_a   1.000
_cell.length_b   1.000
_cell.length_c   1.000
_cell.angle_alpha   90.00
_cell.angle_beta   90.00
_cell.angle_gamma   90.00
#
_symmetry.space_group_name_H-M   'P 1'
#
loop_
_entity.id
_entity.type
_entity.pdbx_description
1 polymer ?
#
loop_
_entity_poly.entity_id
_entity_poly.type
_entity_poly.pdbx_seq_one_letter_code
_entity_poly.pdbx_strand_id
1 'polypeptide(L)'
;TDFTEANCDKKVNFLISNPPYVRHQCMEREQKERLYNRTKSETGYELSGLAGLYCYFILLSHKWLAPGAICGWLIPSEFMDVNYGEVLKDYFLNTVHLLRIHRYDPQNSKFDDALVSSCVVWFKNEVSPENYDVELSFGGTHEEPDVVKKIDKITLQSRRKWTVLVQNKSNYQGESEPVLGDFFRIKRGLATGDNDFFILSKKQIEALGLESEFLVPILPSPRYLKDNEIFRDQNGYPCLETQYFLLDCTLTETELKEQHLNVWKYLDAGRDTVSKKYLCKNRKVWYFQ
;
A
#
# COMPACT_ATOMS: atom_id res chain seq x y z
N THR A 1 25.67 -7.17 -13.01
CA THR A 1 24.73 -8.23 -13.48
C THR A 1 23.48 -8.13 -12.62
N ASP A 2 22.30 -8.08 -13.27
CA ASP A 2 21.03 -8.09 -12.53
C ASP A 2 20.84 -9.50 -11.91
N PHE A 3 20.75 -9.56 -10.59
CA PHE A 3 20.53 -10.82 -9.87
C PHE A 3 19.26 -11.54 -10.36
N THR A 4 18.22 -10.79 -10.70
CA THR A 4 16.96 -11.37 -11.16
C THR A 4 17.05 -12.02 -12.53
N GLU A 5 18.15 -11.84 -13.25
CA GLU A 5 18.47 -12.47 -14.55
C GLU A 5 19.53 -13.55 -14.44
N ALA A 6 20.27 -13.58 -13.33
CA ALA A 6 21.37 -14.50 -13.15
C ALA A 6 20.90 -15.96 -13.05
N ASN A 7 21.71 -16.87 -13.58
CA ASN A 7 21.54 -18.31 -13.40
C ASN A 7 22.32 -18.78 -12.16
N CYS A 8 21.77 -19.79 -11.49
CA CYS A 8 22.40 -20.37 -10.32
C CYS A 8 23.32 -21.53 -10.73
N ASP A 9 24.63 -21.30 -10.72
CA ASP A 9 25.62 -22.36 -11.01
C ASP A 9 26.04 -23.10 -9.74
N LYS A 10 25.97 -22.49 -8.58
CA LYS A 10 26.32 -23.10 -7.29
C LYS A 10 25.36 -22.64 -6.19
N LYS A 11 24.94 -23.58 -5.38
CA LYS A 11 24.14 -23.32 -4.19
C LYS A 11 25.00 -22.80 -3.04
N VAL A 12 24.41 -21.90 -2.22
CA VAL A 12 25.08 -21.29 -1.07
C VAL A 12 24.47 -21.79 0.23
N ASN A 13 25.28 -21.90 1.29
CA ASN A 13 24.82 -22.28 2.62
C ASN A 13 24.41 -21.07 3.46
N PHE A 14 24.77 -19.87 3.00
CA PHE A 14 24.48 -18.64 3.71
C PHE A 14 24.17 -17.52 2.73
N LEU A 15 23.09 -16.78 2.97
CA LEU A 15 22.68 -15.66 2.15
C LEU A 15 22.27 -14.48 3.04
N ILE A 16 22.97 -13.35 2.89
CA ILE A 16 22.57 -12.06 3.49
C ILE A 16 22.31 -11.07 2.37
N SER A 17 21.20 -10.37 2.43
CA SER A 17 20.84 -9.40 1.39
C SER A 17 20.05 -8.21 1.93
N ASN A 18 20.35 -7.05 1.35
CA ASN A 18 19.53 -5.85 1.38
C ASN A 18 19.14 -5.54 -0.08
N PRO A 19 18.01 -6.07 -0.55
CA PRO A 19 17.59 -5.89 -1.94
C PRO A 19 17.13 -4.45 -2.20
N PRO A 20 17.06 -4.00 -3.46
CA PRO A 20 16.59 -2.66 -3.77
C PRO A 20 15.09 -2.50 -3.45
N TYR A 21 14.73 -1.39 -2.75
CA TYR A 21 13.36 -1.07 -2.31
C TYR A 21 12.59 -0.29 -3.39
N VAL A 22 12.50 -0.86 -4.59
CA VAL A 22 11.77 -0.24 -5.70
C VAL A 22 10.28 -0.61 -5.59
N ARG A 23 9.44 0.43 -5.49
CA ARG A 23 7.97 0.25 -5.46
C ARG A 23 7.46 -0.16 -6.84
N HIS A 24 6.37 -0.92 -6.86
CA HIS A 24 5.75 -1.38 -8.10
C HIS A 24 5.46 -0.26 -9.11
N GLN A 25 5.16 0.96 -8.65
CA GLN A 25 4.90 2.13 -9.51
C GLN A 25 6.14 2.62 -10.26
N CYS A 26 7.33 2.37 -9.70
CA CYS A 26 8.62 2.79 -10.26
C CYS A 26 9.27 1.72 -11.14
N MET A 27 8.62 0.57 -11.32
CA MET A 27 9.09 -0.51 -12.18
C MET A 27 8.45 -0.39 -13.57
N GLU A 28 9.23 -0.56 -14.62
CA GLU A 28 8.74 -0.59 -16.00
C GLU A 28 7.84 -1.81 -16.24
N ARG A 29 6.91 -1.68 -17.18
CA ARG A 29 5.93 -2.74 -17.49
C ARG A 29 6.60 -4.03 -17.94
N GLU A 30 7.57 -3.93 -18.84
CA GLU A 30 8.31 -5.09 -19.34
C GLU A 30 9.08 -5.80 -18.22
N GLN A 31 9.73 -5.03 -17.35
CA GLN A 31 10.41 -5.58 -16.17
C GLN A 31 9.44 -6.34 -15.26
N LYS A 32 8.25 -5.80 -14.99
CA LYS A 32 7.23 -6.47 -14.18
C LYS A 32 6.77 -7.79 -14.80
N GLU A 33 6.45 -7.78 -16.09
CA GLU A 33 5.99 -8.97 -16.81
C GLU A 33 7.08 -10.06 -16.81
N ARG A 34 8.33 -9.68 -17.06
CA ARG A 34 9.48 -10.59 -17.00
C ARG A 34 9.65 -11.22 -15.62
N LEU A 35 9.67 -10.38 -14.56
CA LEU A 35 9.85 -10.83 -13.17
C LEU A 35 8.69 -11.72 -12.72
N TYR A 36 7.45 -11.36 -13.06
CA TYR A 36 6.28 -12.17 -12.75
C TYR A 36 6.36 -13.57 -13.38
N ASN A 37 6.61 -13.62 -14.69
CA ASN A 37 6.68 -14.88 -15.44
C ASN A 37 7.81 -15.76 -14.91
N ARG A 38 8.99 -15.17 -14.64
CA ARG A 38 10.14 -15.88 -14.10
C ARG A 38 9.86 -16.43 -12.70
N THR A 39 9.32 -15.61 -11.80
CA THR A 39 8.99 -16.04 -10.45
C THR A 39 7.97 -17.17 -10.46
N LYS A 40 6.91 -17.04 -11.24
CA LYS A 40 5.90 -18.09 -11.39
C LYS A 40 6.50 -19.40 -11.92
N SER A 41 7.33 -19.34 -12.96
CA SER A 41 7.94 -20.53 -13.55
C SER A 41 8.97 -21.21 -12.65
N GLU A 42 9.77 -20.44 -11.89
CA GLU A 42 10.85 -20.97 -11.06
C GLU A 42 10.41 -21.40 -9.66
N THR A 43 9.36 -20.78 -9.11
CA THR A 43 8.95 -20.98 -7.71
C THR A 43 7.51 -21.45 -7.52
N GLY A 44 6.68 -21.37 -8.56
CA GLY A 44 5.24 -21.61 -8.47
C GLY A 44 4.44 -20.47 -7.83
N TYR A 45 5.08 -19.44 -7.28
CA TYR A 45 4.41 -18.31 -6.64
C TYR A 45 4.01 -17.23 -7.63
N GLU A 46 2.79 -16.71 -7.44
CA GLU A 46 2.23 -15.62 -8.26
C GLU A 46 2.16 -14.32 -7.43
N LEU A 47 3.10 -13.42 -7.66
CA LEU A 47 3.10 -12.12 -6.99
C LEU A 47 2.05 -11.18 -7.59
N SER A 48 1.37 -10.42 -6.73
CA SER A 48 0.48 -9.34 -7.15
C SER A 48 1.25 -8.26 -7.94
N GLY A 49 0.61 -7.63 -8.92
CA GLY A 49 1.16 -6.46 -9.63
C GLY A 49 1.47 -5.26 -8.73
N LEU A 50 1.08 -5.31 -7.45
CA LEU A 50 1.41 -4.30 -6.43
C LEU A 50 2.66 -4.66 -5.61
N ALA A 51 3.27 -5.83 -5.83
CA ALA A 51 4.46 -6.27 -5.11
C ALA A 51 5.68 -5.40 -5.48
N GLY A 52 6.45 -4.98 -4.48
CA GLY A 52 7.73 -4.31 -4.68
C GLY A 52 8.82 -5.27 -5.18
N LEU A 53 9.89 -4.71 -5.73
CA LEU A 53 10.99 -5.49 -6.34
C LEU A 53 11.62 -6.49 -5.36
N TYR A 54 11.73 -6.16 -4.08
CA TYR A 54 12.30 -7.04 -3.06
C TYR A 54 11.58 -8.39 -2.92
N CYS A 55 10.26 -8.44 -3.20
CA CYS A 55 9.50 -9.69 -3.17
C CYS A 55 10.01 -10.68 -4.21
N TYR A 56 10.31 -10.20 -5.41
CA TYR A 56 10.90 -11.00 -6.49
C TYR A 56 12.29 -11.48 -6.13
N PHE A 57 13.12 -10.63 -5.50
CA PHE A 57 14.45 -11.00 -5.03
C PHE A 57 14.42 -12.17 -4.05
N ILE A 58 13.53 -12.12 -3.06
CA ILE A 58 13.39 -13.19 -2.06
C ILE A 58 13.00 -14.50 -2.74
N LEU A 59 11.94 -14.53 -3.53
CA LEU A 59 11.45 -15.75 -4.14
C LEU A 59 12.43 -16.33 -5.15
N LEU A 60 13.02 -15.50 -6.03
CA LEU A 60 14.01 -15.97 -7.03
C LEU A 60 15.32 -16.42 -6.40
N SER A 61 15.66 -15.94 -5.19
CA SER A 61 16.85 -16.40 -4.47
C SER A 61 16.74 -17.84 -3.98
N HIS A 62 15.54 -18.40 -3.86
CA HIS A 62 15.33 -19.75 -3.33
C HIS A 62 16.16 -20.80 -4.07
N LYS A 63 16.28 -20.69 -5.39
CA LYS A 63 17.08 -21.62 -6.20
C LYS A 63 18.58 -21.64 -5.88
N TRP A 64 19.08 -20.53 -5.26
CA TRP A 64 20.49 -20.40 -4.87
C TRP A 64 20.80 -21.07 -3.53
N LEU A 65 19.77 -21.45 -2.77
CA LEU A 65 19.94 -21.98 -1.43
C LEU A 65 20.23 -23.48 -1.44
N ALA A 66 21.28 -23.88 -0.76
CA ALA A 66 21.49 -25.28 -0.42
C ALA A 66 20.46 -25.74 0.62
N PRO A 67 20.16 -27.07 0.71
CA PRO A 67 19.38 -27.58 1.83
C PRO A 67 20.02 -27.19 3.18
N GLY A 68 19.22 -26.64 4.09
CA GLY A 68 19.69 -26.15 5.39
C GLY A 68 20.38 -24.78 5.37
N ALA A 69 20.44 -24.09 4.24
CA ALA A 69 21.02 -22.74 4.14
C ALA A 69 20.31 -21.74 5.05
N ILE A 70 21.08 -20.88 5.73
CA ILE A 70 20.58 -19.81 6.57
C ILE A 70 20.50 -18.51 5.78
N CYS A 71 19.39 -17.81 5.88
CA CYS A 71 19.13 -16.57 5.16
C CYS A 71 18.81 -15.43 6.10
N GLY A 72 19.34 -14.22 5.83
CA GLY A 72 19.03 -12.97 6.50
C GLY A 72 18.70 -11.88 5.49
N TRP A 73 17.50 -11.28 5.58
CA TRP A 73 17.01 -10.29 4.64
C TRP A 73 16.59 -9.02 5.36
N LEU A 74 17.24 -7.89 5.02
CA LEU A 74 16.76 -6.57 5.41
C LEU A 74 15.78 -6.08 4.33
N ILE A 75 14.49 -5.94 4.68
CA ILE A 75 13.41 -5.64 3.73
C ILE A 75 12.38 -4.69 4.33
N PRO A 76 11.53 -4.03 3.51
CA PRO A 76 10.39 -3.28 3.99
C PRO A 76 9.43 -4.14 4.81
N SER A 77 9.05 -3.67 6.00
CA SER A 77 8.15 -4.42 6.90
C SER A 77 6.68 -4.36 6.46
N GLU A 78 6.34 -3.59 5.43
CA GLU A 78 4.95 -3.43 4.96
C GLU A 78 4.31 -4.74 4.50
N PHE A 79 5.09 -5.74 4.02
CA PHE A 79 4.56 -7.05 3.65
C PHE A 79 3.80 -7.73 4.79
N MET A 80 4.13 -7.39 6.04
CA MET A 80 3.50 -7.96 7.23
C MET A 80 2.01 -7.64 7.34
N ASP A 81 1.54 -6.57 6.70
CA ASP A 81 0.18 -6.04 6.88
C ASP A 81 -0.63 -5.85 5.59
N VAL A 82 0.02 -5.91 4.42
CA VAL A 82 -0.61 -5.62 3.12
C VAL A 82 -0.97 -6.89 2.37
N ASN A 83 -1.95 -6.80 1.48
CA ASN A 83 -2.47 -7.95 0.72
C ASN A 83 -1.41 -8.61 -0.18
N TYR A 84 -0.55 -7.83 -0.83
CA TYR A 84 0.48 -8.40 -1.70
C TYR A 84 1.57 -9.13 -0.92
N GLY A 85 1.65 -8.91 0.41
CA GLY A 85 2.55 -9.62 1.30
C GLY A 85 2.14 -11.05 1.63
N GLU A 86 0.89 -11.44 1.33
CA GLU A 86 0.39 -12.79 1.63
C GLU A 86 1.23 -13.89 0.97
N VAL A 87 1.71 -13.65 -0.25
CA VAL A 87 2.58 -14.60 -0.97
C VAL A 87 3.92 -14.81 -0.23
N LEU A 88 4.52 -13.73 0.30
CA LEU A 88 5.74 -13.86 1.10
C LEU A 88 5.49 -14.55 2.44
N LYS A 89 4.37 -14.27 3.09
CA LYS A 89 3.98 -14.95 4.33
C LYS A 89 3.80 -16.45 4.11
N ASP A 90 3.13 -16.81 3.01
CA ASP A 90 2.97 -18.21 2.64
C ASP A 90 4.32 -18.88 2.38
N TYR A 91 5.21 -18.23 1.60
CA TYR A 91 6.57 -18.73 1.37
C TYR A 91 7.34 -18.91 2.69
N PHE A 92 7.32 -17.94 3.59
CA PHE A 92 8.04 -18.00 4.85
C PHE A 92 7.51 -19.07 5.81
N LEU A 93 6.19 -19.32 5.80
CA LEU A 93 5.56 -20.26 6.72
C LEU A 93 5.48 -21.70 6.18
N ASN A 94 5.44 -21.87 4.84
CA ASN A 94 5.13 -23.17 4.25
C ASN A 94 6.27 -23.76 3.38
N THR A 95 7.09 -22.90 2.76
CA THR A 95 8.19 -23.38 1.89
C THR A 95 9.53 -23.45 2.61
N VAL A 96 9.80 -22.48 3.48
CA VAL A 96 11.03 -22.43 4.28
C VAL A 96 10.68 -22.41 5.77
N HIS A 97 11.66 -22.63 6.62
CA HIS A 97 11.47 -22.55 8.07
C HIS A 97 11.78 -21.12 8.54
N LEU A 98 10.76 -20.31 8.78
CA LEU A 98 10.88 -18.97 9.32
C LEU A 98 11.35 -19.03 10.77
N LEU A 99 12.48 -18.42 11.09
CA LEU A 99 13.07 -18.45 12.42
C LEU A 99 12.69 -17.20 13.23
N ARG A 100 12.89 -16.03 12.61
CA ARG A 100 12.74 -14.75 13.31
C ARG A 100 12.39 -13.62 12.35
N ILE A 101 11.61 -12.64 12.85
CA ILE A 101 11.45 -11.33 12.23
C ILE A 101 11.71 -10.26 13.29
N HIS A 102 12.68 -9.38 13.05
CA HIS A 102 12.91 -8.19 13.86
C HIS A 102 12.47 -6.95 13.08
N ARG A 103 11.52 -6.20 13.63
CA ARG A 103 11.03 -4.95 13.04
C ARG A 103 11.62 -3.76 13.78
N TYR A 104 12.29 -2.87 13.04
CA TYR A 104 12.80 -1.62 13.60
C TYR A 104 11.66 -0.63 13.87
N ASP A 105 11.81 0.17 14.94
CA ASP A 105 10.89 1.26 15.23
C ASP A 105 11.10 2.39 14.19
N PRO A 106 10.05 2.76 13.42
CA PRO A 106 10.15 3.85 12.45
C PRO A 106 10.51 5.20 13.08
N GLN A 107 10.21 5.41 14.36
CA GLN A 107 10.51 6.66 15.08
C GLN A 107 11.99 6.76 15.51
N ASN A 108 12.68 5.63 15.63
CA ASN A 108 14.08 5.54 16.00
C ASN A 108 14.96 5.04 14.84
N SER A 109 14.50 5.19 13.59
CA SER A 109 15.27 4.71 12.44
C SER A 109 16.57 5.50 12.31
N LYS A 110 17.70 4.79 12.31
CA LYS A 110 19.05 5.36 12.07
C LYS A 110 19.29 5.73 10.59
N PHE A 111 18.27 5.61 9.76
CA PHE A 111 18.32 5.94 8.33
C PHE A 111 17.56 7.26 8.12
N ASP A 112 18.29 8.37 8.06
CA ASP A 112 17.76 9.74 7.95
C ASP A 112 16.86 9.96 6.72
N ASP A 113 16.96 9.12 5.68
CA ASP A 113 16.20 9.23 4.43
C ASP A 113 15.13 8.14 4.21
N ALA A 114 14.96 7.18 5.11
CA ALA A 114 14.05 6.05 4.87
C ALA A 114 12.68 6.28 5.53
N LEU A 115 11.75 6.84 4.78
CA LEU A 115 10.30 6.85 5.09
C LEU A 115 9.67 5.44 5.15
N VAL A 116 10.47 4.37 5.12
CA VAL A 116 10.02 2.99 5.05
C VAL A 116 10.43 2.26 6.32
N SER A 117 9.43 1.79 7.07
CA SER A 117 9.67 0.86 8.18
C SER A 117 10.29 -0.43 7.64
N SER A 118 11.47 -0.81 8.15
CA SER A 118 12.21 -2.00 7.74
C SER A 118 12.17 -3.10 8.81
N CYS A 119 12.44 -4.31 8.37
CA CYS A 119 12.63 -5.46 9.25
C CYS A 119 13.74 -6.37 8.70
N VAL A 120 14.33 -7.15 9.59
CA VAL A 120 15.19 -8.27 9.20
C VAL A 120 14.40 -9.56 9.37
N VAL A 121 14.44 -10.41 8.34
CA VAL A 121 13.80 -11.72 8.33
C VAL A 121 14.87 -12.79 8.25
N TRP A 122 14.84 -13.73 9.17
CA TRP A 122 15.73 -14.91 9.17
C TRP A 122 14.93 -16.17 8.93
N PHE A 123 15.40 -16.98 8.01
CA PHE A 123 14.82 -18.29 7.75
C PHE A 123 15.89 -19.31 7.34
N LYS A 124 15.55 -20.57 7.42
CA LYS A 124 16.36 -21.70 6.99
C LYS A 124 15.70 -22.39 5.80
N ASN A 125 16.49 -22.73 4.79
CA ASN A 125 16.00 -23.49 3.63
C ASN A 125 15.82 -24.97 4.00
N GLU A 126 14.76 -25.25 4.71
CA GLU A 126 14.30 -26.59 5.03
C GLU A 126 12.77 -26.60 5.08
N VAL A 127 12.18 -27.76 4.94
CA VAL A 127 10.71 -27.90 5.04
C VAL A 127 10.24 -27.36 6.38
N SER A 128 9.27 -26.45 6.33
CA SER A 128 8.70 -25.83 7.52
C SER A 128 8.04 -26.90 8.42
N PRO A 129 8.39 -27.00 9.71
CA PRO A 129 7.69 -27.89 10.64
C PRO A 129 6.19 -27.59 10.69
N GLU A 130 5.37 -28.57 11.04
CA GLU A 130 3.93 -28.35 11.21
C GLU A 130 3.64 -27.41 12.39
N ASN A 131 4.32 -27.63 13.50
CA ASN A 131 4.16 -26.85 14.72
C ASN A 131 5.52 -26.31 15.19
N TYR A 132 5.66 -25.01 15.19
CA TYR A 132 6.83 -24.29 15.70
C TYR A 132 6.49 -22.85 16.03
N ASP A 133 7.34 -22.24 16.84
CA ASP A 133 7.24 -20.84 17.19
C ASP A 133 8.21 -20.00 16.36
N VAL A 134 7.75 -18.88 15.87
CA VAL A 134 8.57 -17.84 15.23
C VAL A 134 8.84 -16.73 16.24
N GLU A 135 10.09 -16.31 16.34
CA GLU A 135 10.43 -15.16 17.16
C GLU A 135 10.09 -13.85 16.42
N LEU A 136 9.14 -13.09 16.94
CA LEU A 136 8.85 -11.74 16.49
C LEU A 136 9.42 -10.74 17.50
N SER A 137 10.21 -9.77 17.04
CA SER A 137 10.79 -8.73 17.89
C SER A 137 10.62 -7.34 17.28
N PHE A 138 10.61 -6.33 18.16
CA PHE A 138 10.37 -4.93 17.77
C PHE A 138 11.20 -3.97 18.59
N GLY A 139 11.62 -2.86 17.95
CA GLY A 139 12.36 -1.77 18.58
C GLY A 139 13.80 -2.13 18.94
N GLY A 140 14.57 -1.16 19.43
CA GLY A 140 15.98 -1.36 19.75
C GLY A 140 16.81 -1.85 18.56
N THR A 141 17.72 -2.79 18.81
CA THR A 141 18.49 -3.49 17.79
C THR A 141 18.03 -4.93 17.63
N HIS A 142 18.48 -5.60 16.57
CA HIS A 142 18.20 -7.03 16.41
C HIS A 142 18.89 -7.91 17.47
N GLU A 143 19.94 -7.42 18.12
CA GLU A 143 20.64 -8.09 19.22
C GLU A 143 19.97 -7.80 20.57
N GLU A 144 19.51 -6.54 20.76
CA GLU A 144 18.86 -6.06 21.97
C GLU A 144 17.51 -5.41 21.60
N PRO A 145 16.48 -6.18 21.30
CA PRO A 145 15.16 -5.66 20.97
C PRO A 145 14.40 -5.22 22.22
N ASP A 146 13.56 -4.17 22.06
CA ASP A 146 12.71 -3.69 23.18
C ASP A 146 11.60 -4.69 23.53
N VAL A 147 11.13 -5.44 22.54
CA VAL A 147 10.06 -6.44 22.69
C VAL A 147 10.42 -7.71 21.93
N VAL A 148 10.24 -8.86 22.58
CA VAL A 148 10.36 -10.18 21.96
C VAL A 148 9.15 -11.03 22.31
N LYS A 149 8.58 -11.70 21.31
CA LYS A 149 7.48 -12.65 21.46
C LYS A 149 7.72 -13.89 20.59
N LYS A 150 7.38 -15.04 21.13
CA LYS A 150 7.28 -16.27 20.36
C LYS A 150 5.83 -16.48 19.96
N ILE A 151 5.57 -16.60 18.67
CA ILE A 151 4.24 -16.73 18.09
C ILE A 151 4.20 -18.03 17.31
N ASP A 152 3.26 -18.88 17.62
CA ASP A 152 3.08 -20.14 16.91
C ASP A 152 2.64 -19.92 15.46
N LYS A 153 3.02 -20.87 14.58
CA LYS A 153 2.73 -20.86 13.14
C LYS A 153 1.25 -20.70 12.84
N ILE A 154 0.37 -21.36 13.61
CA ILE A 154 -1.08 -21.36 13.38
C ILE A 154 -1.64 -19.94 13.59
N THR A 155 -1.18 -19.29 14.66
CA THR A 155 -1.53 -17.88 14.93
C THR A 155 -1.06 -16.97 13.79
N LEU A 156 0.16 -17.12 13.30
CA LEU A 156 0.66 -16.35 12.16
C LEU A 156 -0.17 -16.59 10.89
N GLN A 157 -0.54 -17.84 10.60
CA GLN A 157 -1.38 -18.17 9.46
C GLN A 157 -2.79 -17.58 9.56
N SER A 158 -3.35 -17.52 10.77
CA SER A 158 -4.71 -16.99 11.02
C SER A 158 -4.77 -15.46 10.98
N ARG A 159 -3.64 -14.77 11.14
CA ARG A 159 -3.58 -13.30 11.25
C ARG A 159 -3.13 -12.64 9.96
N ARG A 160 -4.00 -11.79 9.45
CA ARG A 160 -3.70 -11.00 8.26
C ARG A 160 -2.63 -9.92 8.51
N LYS A 161 -2.59 -9.34 9.73
CA LYS A 161 -1.64 -8.30 10.13
C LYS A 161 -0.71 -8.85 11.20
N TRP A 162 0.59 -8.93 10.88
CA TRP A 162 1.59 -9.46 11.80
C TRP A 162 2.19 -8.39 12.73
N THR A 163 2.18 -7.11 12.32
CA THR A 163 2.76 -6.04 13.16
C THR A 163 2.04 -5.89 14.49
N VAL A 164 0.74 -6.13 14.54
CA VAL A 164 -0.05 -6.06 15.78
C VAL A 164 0.34 -7.12 16.82
N LEU A 165 0.94 -8.23 16.38
CA LEU A 165 1.35 -9.31 17.27
C LEU A 165 2.54 -8.93 18.16
N VAL A 166 3.35 -7.98 17.72
CA VAL A 166 4.58 -7.55 18.42
C VAL A 166 4.36 -6.26 19.20
N GLN A 167 3.42 -5.41 18.76
CA GLN A 167 3.16 -4.14 19.44
C GLN A 167 2.55 -4.39 20.83
N ASN A 168 3.25 -3.93 21.87
CA ASN A 168 2.82 -4.04 23.27
C ASN A 168 1.80 -2.95 23.64
N LYS A 169 0.73 -2.79 22.91
CA LYS A 169 -0.39 -1.97 23.37
C LYS A 169 -1.65 -2.84 23.42
N SER A 170 -1.96 -3.16 24.64
CA SER A 170 -3.14 -3.81 25.17
C SER A 170 -3.03 -5.32 25.37
N ASN A 171 -3.19 -5.69 26.62
CA ASN A 171 -3.79 -6.96 27.04
C ASN A 171 -5.21 -7.03 26.47
N TYR A 172 -5.33 -7.33 25.17
CA TYR A 172 -6.61 -7.74 24.60
C TYR A 172 -6.91 -9.15 25.10
N GLN A 173 -7.24 -9.28 26.37
CA GLN A 173 -7.97 -10.42 26.90
C GLN A 173 -9.45 -10.10 26.74
N GLY A 174 -9.98 -10.57 25.67
CA GLY A 174 -11.32 -11.04 25.38
C GLY A 174 -12.49 -10.58 26.27
N GLU A 175 -12.85 -9.31 26.22
CA GLU A 175 -14.24 -8.87 26.21
C GLU A 175 -14.31 -7.79 25.15
N SER A 176 -15.37 -7.78 24.33
CA SER A 176 -15.49 -6.90 23.17
C SER A 176 -15.57 -5.45 23.60
N GLU A 177 -14.41 -4.82 23.84
CA GLU A 177 -14.39 -3.36 23.92
C GLU A 177 -14.89 -2.78 22.61
N PRO A 178 -15.76 -1.76 22.64
CA PRO A 178 -16.31 -1.18 21.45
C PRO A 178 -15.19 -0.61 20.57
N VAL A 179 -15.21 -0.93 19.29
CA VAL A 179 -14.26 -0.43 18.30
C VAL A 179 -14.84 0.75 17.53
N LEU A 180 -13.99 1.55 16.90
CA LEU A 180 -14.45 2.71 16.10
C LEU A 180 -15.52 2.35 15.07
N GLY A 181 -15.49 1.12 14.54
CA GLY A 181 -16.48 0.61 13.60
C GLY A 181 -17.89 0.46 14.16
N ASP A 182 -18.04 0.35 15.49
CA ASP A 182 -19.33 0.26 16.17
C ASP A 182 -20.02 1.62 16.26
N PHE A 183 -19.25 2.70 16.23
CA PHE A 183 -19.73 4.07 16.34
C PHE A 183 -19.73 4.82 15.02
N PHE A 184 -18.83 4.47 14.08
CA PHE A 184 -18.59 5.22 12.85
C PHE A 184 -18.50 4.33 11.63
N ARG A 185 -19.15 4.74 10.57
CA ARG A 185 -18.99 4.13 9.27
C ARG A 185 -17.79 4.73 8.55
N ILE A 186 -16.64 4.05 8.58
CA ILE A 186 -15.43 4.50 7.91
C ILE A 186 -15.51 4.16 6.42
N LYS A 187 -15.44 5.19 5.57
CA LYS A 187 -15.39 5.04 4.12
C LYS A 187 -14.12 5.68 3.57
N ARG A 188 -13.60 5.11 2.50
CA ARG A 188 -12.57 5.78 1.71
C ARG A 188 -13.17 7.06 1.12
N GLY A 189 -12.40 8.16 1.13
CA GLY A 189 -12.76 9.37 0.43
C GLY A 189 -12.91 9.14 -1.08
N LEU A 190 -13.52 10.08 -1.75
CA LEU A 190 -13.77 10.02 -3.19
C LEU A 190 -12.44 9.99 -3.96
N ALA A 191 -12.37 9.12 -4.96
CA ALA A 191 -11.27 9.05 -5.92
C ALA A 191 -11.77 9.60 -7.27
N THR A 192 -11.43 10.85 -7.57
CA THR A 192 -11.93 11.55 -8.78
C THR A 192 -11.35 11.00 -10.08
N GLY A 193 -10.20 10.34 -10.02
CA GLY A 193 -9.43 9.92 -11.21
C GLY A 193 -8.51 11.02 -11.73
N ASP A 194 -8.84 12.28 -11.47
CA ASP A 194 -8.01 13.45 -11.78
C ASP A 194 -8.39 14.62 -10.85
N ASN A 195 -7.66 14.79 -9.76
CA ASN A 195 -7.95 15.84 -8.79
C ASN A 195 -7.78 17.25 -9.38
N ASP A 196 -6.80 17.44 -10.25
CA ASP A 196 -6.52 18.75 -10.86
C ASP A 196 -7.65 19.20 -11.80
N PHE A 197 -8.38 18.24 -12.34
CA PHE A 197 -9.52 18.50 -13.21
C PHE A 197 -10.85 18.60 -12.44
N PHE A 198 -11.12 17.69 -11.50
CA PHE A 198 -12.43 17.63 -10.82
C PHE A 198 -12.50 18.44 -9.53
N ILE A 199 -11.37 18.89 -8.98
CA ILE A 199 -11.34 19.71 -7.76
C ILE A 199 -10.93 21.13 -8.12
N LEU A 200 -11.87 22.04 -8.00
CA LEU A 200 -11.73 23.42 -8.44
C LEU A 200 -11.77 24.40 -7.27
N SER A 201 -10.92 25.41 -7.34
CA SER A 201 -11.00 26.55 -6.44
C SER A 201 -12.13 27.50 -6.85
N LYS A 202 -12.61 28.30 -5.90
CA LYS A 202 -13.64 29.31 -6.16
C LYS A 202 -13.27 30.24 -7.33
N LYS A 203 -12.00 30.66 -7.43
CA LYS A 203 -11.51 31.48 -8.53
C LYS A 203 -11.64 30.82 -9.90
N GLN A 204 -11.35 29.52 -9.98
CA GLN A 204 -11.49 28.76 -11.25
C GLN A 204 -12.96 28.62 -11.63
N ILE A 205 -13.83 28.36 -10.66
CA ILE A 205 -15.27 28.22 -10.88
C ILE A 205 -15.85 29.53 -11.45
N GLU A 206 -15.51 30.66 -10.83
CA GLU A 206 -15.95 31.99 -11.27
C GLU A 206 -15.43 32.32 -12.69
N ALA A 207 -14.15 32.03 -12.96
CA ALA A 207 -13.53 32.26 -14.28
C ALA A 207 -14.14 31.40 -15.40
N LEU A 208 -14.58 30.19 -15.05
CA LEU A 208 -15.19 29.23 -15.99
C LEU A 208 -16.72 29.41 -16.08
N GLY A 209 -17.32 30.18 -15.18
CA GLY A 209 -18.77 30.38 -15.10
C GLY A 209 -19.55 29.09 -14.84
N LEU A 210 -18.99 28.20 -14.00
CA LEU A 210 -19.62 26.92 -13.70
C LEU A 210 -20.79 27.09 -12.73
N GLU A 211 -21.88 26.42 -12.98
CA GLU A 211 -23.11 26.48 -12.19
C GLU A 211 -22.94 25.79 -10.83
N SER A 212 -23.44 26.43 -9.77
CA SER A 212 -23.25 25.99 -8.38
C SER A 212 -23.89 24.64 -8.04
N GLU A 213 -24.90 24.23 -8.78
CA GLU A 213 -25.60 22.95 -8.59
C GLU A 213 -24.72 21.72 -8.84
N PHE A 214 -23.64 21.87 -9.64
CA PHE A 214 -22.67 20.81 -9.92
C PHE A 214 -21.45 20.84 -8.98
N LEU A 215 -21.46 21.71 -7.97
CA LEU A 215 -20.31 21.98 -7.14
C LEU A 215 -20.55 21.56 -5.68
N VAL A 216 -19.86 20.52 -5.26
CA VAL A 216 -19.92 20.01 -3.88
C VAL A 216 -18.69 20.52 -3.11
N PRO A 217 -18.87 21.25 -1.99
CA PRO A 217 -17.75 21.70 -1.18
C PRO A 217 -17.04 20.51 -0.56
N ILE A 218 -15.71 20.54 -0.61
CA ILE A 218 -14.87 19.44 -0.11
C ILE A 218 -13.75 19.94 0.79
N LEU A 219 -13.27 19.05 1.65
CA LEU A 219 -12.00 19.24 2.34
C LEU A 219 -10.85 18.84 1.41
N PRO A 220 -9.82 19.68 1.26
CA PRO A 220 -8.65 19.33 0.48
C PRO A 220 -7.83 18.24 1.17
N SER A 221 -6.72 17.82 0.54
CA SER A 221 -5.77 16.91 1.17
C SER A 221 -5.32 17.44 2.54
N PRO A 222 -5.15 16.59 3.58
CA PRO A 222 -4.72 17.01 4.92
C PRO A 222 -3.46 17.88 4.95
N ARG A 223 -2.58 17.77 3.93
CA ARG A 223 -1.39 18.63 3.80
C ARG A 223 -1.69 20.12 3.67
N TYR A 224 -2.90 20.50 3.30
CA TYR A 224 -3.35 21.88 3.16
C TYR A 224 -4.15 22.37 4.37
N LEU A 225 -4.38 21.48 5.35
CA LEU A 225 -5.07 21.82 6.59
C LEU A 225 -4.01 22.18 7.63
N LYS A 226 -4.07 23.40 8.14
CA LYS A 226 -3.13 23.93 9.14
C LYS A 226 -3.58 23.61 10.57
N ASP A 227 -4.88 23.52 10.76
CA ASP A 227 -5.52 23.36 12.07
C ASP A 227 -6.14 21.97 12.21
N ASN A 228 -6.20 21.47 13.44
CA ASN A 228 -6.84 20.20 13.76
C ASN A 228 -8.38 20.32 13.84
N GLU A 229 -8.90 21.55 13.93
CA GLU A 229 -10.32 21.86 13.97
C GLU A 229 -10.72 22.64 12.72
N ILE A 230 -11.79 22.22 12.07
CA ILE A 230 -12.31 22.87 10.87
C ILE A 230 -13.74 23.33 11.18
N PHE A 231 -13.92 24.65 11.21
CA PHE A 231 -15.23 25.25 11.42
C PHE A 231 -16.03 25.29 10.12
N ARG A 232 -17.34 25.36 10.23
CA ARG A 232 -18.25 25.54 9.10
C ARG A 232 -18.82 26.97 9.10
N ASP A 233 -19.04 27.52 7.92
CA ASP A 233 -19.77 28.76 7.73
C ASP A 233 -21.30 28.58 7.90
N GLN A 234 -22.06 29.66 7.70
CA GLN A 234 -23.53 29.65 7.82
C GLN A 234 -24.20 28.72 6.81
N ASN A 235 -23.55 28.43 5.69
CA ASN A 235 -24.03 27.51 4.63
C ASN A 235 -23.56 26.05 4.84
N GLY A 236 -22.80 25.80 5.91
CA GLY A 236 -22.24 24.47 6.21
C GLY A 236 -20.94 24.17 5.48
N TYR A 237 -20.31 25.13 4.82
CA TYR A 237 -19.06 24.95 4.11
C TYR A 237 -17.85 25.05 5.03
N PRO A 238 -16.77 24.32 4.78
CA PRO A 238 -15.57 24.42 5.60
C PRO A 238 -14.93 25.80 5.46
N CYS A 239 -14.64 26.45 6.60
CA CYS A 239 -13.93 27.72 6.66
C CYS A 239 -12.43 27.47 6.43
N LEU A 240 -11.97 27.61 5.20
CA LEU A 240 -10.58 27.42 4.78
C LEU A 240 -10.06 28.69 4.08
N GLU A 241 -8.74 28.91 4.10
CA GLU A 241 -8.11 30.01 3.34
C GLU A 241 -8.46 29.94 1.85
N THR A 242 -8.50 28.72 1.29
CA THR A 242 -8.96 28.48 -0.07
C THR A 242 -10.07 27.44 -0.04
N GLN A 243 -11.23 27.80 -0.50
CA GLN A 243 -12.36 26.89 -0.66
C GLN A 243 -12.19 26.08 -1.95
N TYR A 244 -12.40 24.76 -1.83
CA TYR A 244 -12.36 23.83 -2.94
C TYR A 244 -13.69 23.12 -3.11
N PHE A 245 -14.02 22.84 -4.35
CA PHE A 245 -15.26 22.19 -4.73
C PHE A 245 -14.98 21.03 -5.67
N LEU A 246 -15.72 19.96 -5.48
CA LEU A 246 -15.77 18.84 -6.42
C LEU A 246 -16.78 19.18 -7.50
N LEU A 247 -16.39 19.04 -8.75
CA LEU A 247 -17.33 19.02 -9.88
C LEU A 247 -17.97 17.62 -9.91
N ASP A 248 -19.24 17.55 -9.48
CA ASP A 248 -20.05 16.33 -9.44
C ASP A 248 -21.26 16.50 -10.36
N CYS A 249 -21.22 15.84 -11.51
CA CYS A 249 -22.26 15.97 -12.52
C CYS A 249 -22.74 14.57 -12.91
N THR A 250 -24.06 14.37 -12.87
CA THR A 250 -24.73 13.13 -13.24
C THR A 250 -25.60 13.24 -14.49
N LEU A 251 -25.64 14.43 -15.12
CA LEU A 251 -26.37 14.68 -16.36
C LEU A 251 -25.69 14.08 -17.58
N THR A 252 -26.47 13.74 -18.57
CA THR A 252 -25.96 13.25 -19.87
C THR A 252 -25.35 14.38 -20.72
N GLU A 253 -24.55 14.03 -21.69
CA GLU A 253 -23.98 15.03 -22.61
C GLU A 253 -25.02 15.84 -23.35
N THR A 254 -26.18 15.28 -23.66
CA THR A 254 -27.27 15.96 -24.36
C THR A 254 -27.87 17.03 -23.45
N GLU A 255 -28.21 16.67 -22.22
CA GLU A 255 -28.76 17.59 -21.23
C GLU A 255 -27.80 18.76 -20.92
N LEU A 256 -26.49 18.44 -20.79
CA LEU A 256 -25.46 19.45 -20.57
C LEU A 256 -25.32 20.42 -21.73
N LYS A 257 -25.39 19.95 -22.96
CA LYS A 257 -25.29 20.80 -24.17
C LYS A 257 -26.47 21.75 -24.28
N GLU A 258 -27.67 21.30 -23.89
CA GLU A 258 -28.90 22.07 -24.01
C GLU A 258 -29.08 23.08 -22.88
N GLN A 259 -28.69 22.73 -21.66
CA GLN A 259 -29.07 23.50 -20.48
C GLN A 259 -27.85 24.07 -19.70
N HIS A 260 -26.65 23.46 -19.78
CA HIS A 260 -25.48 23.77 -18.97
C HIS A 260 -24.20 23.88 -19.81
N LEU A 261 -24.21 24.81 -20.75
CA LEU A 261 -23.17 24.92 -21.78
C LEU A 261 -21.76 25.14 -21.20
N ASN A 262 -21.63 25.83 -20.07
CA ASN A 262 -20.32 26.09 -19.46
C ASN A 262 -19.74 24.80 -18.86
N VAL A 263 -20.53 24.02 -18.14
CA VAL A 263 -20.11 22.71 -17.61
C VAL A 263 -19.78 21.77 -18.77
N TRP A 264 -20.61 21.76 -19.81
CA TRP A 264 -20.34 20.97 -21.01
C TRP A 264 -18.98 21.31 -21.63
N LYS A 265 -18.72 22.59 -21.89
CA LYS A 265 -17.44 23.03 -22.49
C LYS A 265 -16.24 22.64 -21.62
N TYR A 266 -16.37 22.76 -20.31
CA TYR A 266 -15.34 22.35 -19.38
C TYR A 266 -15.08 20.84 -19.44
N LEU A 267 -16.12 20.04 -19.36
CA LEU A 267 -15.99 18.57 -19.45
C LEU A 267 -15.45 18.14 -20.81
N ASP A 268 -15.91 18.72 -21.89
CA ASP A 268 -15.46 18.40 -23.25
C ASP A 268 -13.96 18.67 -23.44
N ALA A 269 -13.41 19.72 -22.84
CA ALA A 269 -11.97 20.00 -22.82
C ALA A 269 -11.14 18.88 -22.14
N GLY A 270 -11.70 18.15 -21.19
CA GLY A 270 -11.07 17.00 -20.55
C GLY A 270 -11.21 15.67 -21.29
N ARG A 271 -12.01 15.63 -22.35
CA ARG A 271 -12.38 14.39 -23.06
C ARG A 271 -11.17 13.59 -23.53
N ASP A 272 -10.20 14.23 -24.14
CA ASP A 272 -9.04 13.55 -24.74
C ASP A 272 -7.95 13.15 -23.75
N THR A 273 -7.95 13.70 -22.56
CA THR A 273 -6.92 13.51 -21.55
C THR A 273 -7.44 12.78 -20.32
N VAL A 274 -8.44 13.37 -19.65
CA VAL A 274 -8.96 12.89 -18.36
C VAL A 274 -9.80 11.62 -18.53
N SER A 275 -10.61 11.51 -19.57
CA SER A 275 -11.45 10.33 -19.82
C SER A 275 -10.63 9.04 -19.97
N LYS A 276 -9.38 9.15 -20.43
CA LYS A 276 -8.45 8.02 -20.65
C LYS A 276 -7.79 7.54 -19.35
N LYS A 277 -7.85 8.33 -18.27
CA LYS A 277 -7.31 7.91 -16.96
C LYS A 277 -8.07 6.72 -16.41
N TYR A 278 -7.35 5.81 -15.73
CA TYR A 278 -7.86 4.50 -15.32
C TYR A 278 -9.23 4.54 -14.63
N LEU A 279 -9.41 5.41 -13.64
CA LEU A 279 -10.68 5.50 -12.91
C LEU A 279 -11.81 6.07 -13.78
N CYS A 280 -11.55 7.13 -14.55
CA CYS A 280 -12.55 7.76 -15.41
C CYS A 280 -13.02 6.81 -16.52
N LYS A 281 -12.09 6.15 -17.18
CA LYS A 281 -12.34 5.17 -18.26
C LYS A 281 -13.26 4.02 -17.82
N ASN A 282 -13.21 3.62 -16.53
CA ASN A 282 -13.98 2.48 -16.02
C ASN A 282 -15.34 2.88 -15.41
N ARG A 283 -15.74 4.16 -15.52
CA ARG A 283 -17.06 4.63 -15.09
C ARG A 283 -18.10 4.48 -16.17
N LYS A 284 -19.39 4.48 -15.78
CA LYS A 284 -20.50 4.45 -16.74
C LYS A 284 -20.45 5.65 -17.69
N VAL A 285 -20.18 6.82 -17.15
CA VAL A 285 -19.82 8.03 -17.88
C VAL A 285 -18.56 8.56 -17.24
N TRP A 286 -17.54 8.91 -18.01
CA TRP A 286 -16.19 9.16 -17.53
C TRP A 286 -16.08 10.29 -16.49
N TYR A 287 -17.01 11.25 -16.50
CA TYR A 287 -17.02 12.39 -15.58
C TYR A 287 -17.96 12.20 -14.37
N PHE A 288 -18.74 11.15 -14.27
CA PHE A 288 -19.56 10.86 -13.08
C PHE A 288 -18.66 10.56 -11.87
N GLN A 289 -18.96 11.21 -10.72
CA GLN A 289 -18.16 11.03 -9.49
C GLN A 289 -18.78 10.05 -8.51
#